data_c59658d808466276d9af9365aea60015
#
_entry.id   c59658d808466276d9af9365aea60015
#
_cell.length_a   1.000
_cell.length_b   1.000
_cell.length_c   1.000
_cell.angle_alpha   90.00
_cell.angle_beta   90.00
_cell.angle_gamma   90.00
#
_symmetry.space_group_name_H-M   'P 1'
#
loop_
_entity.id
_entity.type
_entity.pdbx_description
1 polymer ?
#
loop_
_entity_poly.entity_id
_entity_poly.type
_entity_poly.pdbx_seq_one_letter_code
_entity_poly.pdbx_strand_id
1 'polypeptide(L)'
;MNIPEAADGIRSLMRKQNFDLYFNNQPVLRKTGYCKFVREGMTFVRSDGQVAPCMALLHNGYTYLHDIRRKITHCSFGNVKEQPLAEIWNSREYKVFRRKFDDFEFASCLYCGHCELFAENKEDCIGNTHPAYGGCLWAEGVLSCP
;
A
#
# COMPACT_ATOMS: atom_id res chain seq x y z
N MET A 1 -20.17 -11.51 0.82
CA MET A 1 -21.08 -11.66 1.97
C MET A 1 -20.78 -10.50 2.90
N ASN A 2 -21.67 -9.51 2.91
CA ASN A 2 -21.49 -8.34 3.76
C ASN A 2 -22.21 -8.65 5.08
N ILE A 3 -21.47 -8.78 6.17
CA ILE A 3 -22.03 -9.00 7.50
C ILE A 3 -21.65 -7.77 8.33
N PRO A 4 -22.49 -6.70 8.31
CA PRO A 4 -22.21 -5.46 9.04
C PRO A 4 -21.95 -5.71 10.54
N GLU A 5 -22.72 -6.62 11.14
CA GLU A 5 -22.58 -7.02 12.54
C GLU A 5 -21.22 -7.66 12.86
N ALA A 6 -20.67 -8.45 11.95
CA ALA A 6 -19.34 -9.03 12.13
C ALA A 6 -18.25 -7.96 12.06
N ALA A 7 -18.40 -6.98 11.16
CA ALA A 7 -17.45 -5.87 11.04
C ALA A 7 -17.46 -5.00 12.31
N ASP A 8 -18.63 -4.72 12.87
CA ASP A 8 -18.74 -3.95 14.12
C ASP A 8 -18.26 -4.72 15.33
N GLY A 9 -18.50 -6.03 15.37
CA GLY A 9 -17.94 -6.92 16.38
C GLY A 9 -16.41 -6.92 16.35
N ILE A 10 -15.82 -7.06 15.18
CA ILE A 10 -14.35 -7.01 14.98
C ILE A 10 -13.81 -5.64 15.39
N ARG A 11 -14.42 -4.52 14.94
CA ARG A 11 -14.01 -3.17 15.35
C ARG A 11 -14.09 -2.94 16.86
N SER A 12 -15.15 -3.47 17.51
CA SER A 12 -15.30 -3.38 18.96
C SER A 12 -14.22 -4.18 19.69
N LEU A 13 -13.94 -5.37 19.22
CA LEU A 13 -12.84 -6.18 19.72
C LEU A 13 -11.49 -5.48 19.53
N MET A 14 -11.25 -4.86 18.38
CA MET A 14 -10.02 -4.13 18.06
C MET A 14 -9.78 -2.92 18.97
N ARG A 15 -10.83 -2.27 19.45
CA ARG A 15 -10.73 -1.11 20.35
C ARG A 15 -10.47 -1.49 21.82
N LYS A 16 -10.82 -2.71 22.22
CA LYS A 16 -10.80 -3.16 23.62
C LYS A 16 -9.55 -3.93 24.03
N GLN A 17 -8.52 -4.04 23.18
CA GLN A 17 -7.68 -5.18 23.30
C GLN A 17 -6.19 -5.05 23.43
N ASN A 18 -5.69 -5.94 24.27
CA ASN A 18 -4.31 -6.40 24.39
C ASN A 18 -4.11 -7.80 23.77
N PHE A 19 -4.76 -8.13 22.64
CA PHE A 19 -4.47 -9.39 21.94
C PHE A 19 -4.01 -9.13 20.51
N ASP A 20 -3.08 -9.92 20.03
CA ASP A 20 -2.63 -9.90 18.65
C ASP A 20 -3.54 -10.82 17.83
N LEU A 21 -4.20 -10.25 16.80
CA LEU A 21 -4.96 -11.02 15.83
C LEU A 21 -4.05 -11.39 14.66
N TYR A 22 -4.00 -12.67 14.33
CA TYR A 22 -3.20 -13.16 13.21
C TYR A 22 -4.11 -13.67 12.09
N PHE A 23 -3.77 -13.32 10.86
CA PHE A 23 -4.32 -13.91 9.65
C PHE A 23 -3.16 -14.41 8.78
N ASN A 24 -3.19 -15.70 8.40
CA ASN A 24 -2.08 -16.35 7.70
C ASN A 24 -0.71 -16.13 8.37
N ASN A 25 -0.65 -16.28 9.69
CA ASN A 25 0.54 -16.03 10.53
C ASN A 25 1.07 -14.58 10.48
N GLN A 26 0.29 -13.64 9.96
CA GLN A 26 0.63 -12.21 9.99
C GLN A 26 -0.27 -11.50 11.01
N PRO A 27 0.29 -10.64 11.86
CA PRO A 27 -0.49 -9.86 12.81
C PRO A 27 -1.37 -8.85 12.06
N VAL A 28 -2.69 -8.98 12.18
CA VAL A 28 -3.68 -8.14 11.47
C VAL A 28 -3.72 -6.71 12.02
N LEU A 29 -3.19 -6.46 13.21
CA LEU A 29 -3.37 -5.21 13.95
C LEU A 29 -2.08 -4.50 14.35
N ARG A 30 -0.93 -5.05 14.08
CA ARG A 30 0.26 -4.22 14.17
C ARG A 30 0.17 -3.19 13.03
N LYS A 31 0.32 -1.91 13.40
CA LYS A 31 0.82 -0.91 12.45
C LYS A 31 2.14 -1.48 11.92
N THR A 32 2.05 -2.35 10.95
CA THR A 32 3.25 -3.01 10.49
C THR A 32 4.12 -2.00 9.79
N GLY A 33 3.52 -0.94 9.26
CA GLY A 33 4.33 0.04 8.55
C GLY A 33 5.39 -0.60 7.66
N TYR A 34 5.15 -1.88 7.29
CA TYR A 34 6.14 -2.73 6.68
C TYR A 34 5.70 -3.08 5.26
N CYS A 35 6.33 -2.44 4.30
CA CYS A 35 6.20 -2.86 2.92
C CYS A 35 7.33 -3.82 2.55
N LYS A 36 7.03 -5.10 2.42
CA LYS A 36 7.99 -6.15 2.05
C LYS A 36 8.73 -5.80 0.77
N PHE A 37 8.03 -5.34 -0.27
CA PHE A 37 8.64 -4.99 -1.55
C PHE A 37 9.75 -3.94 -1.40
N VAL A 38 9.48 -2.87 -0.64
CA VAL A 38 10.44 -1.79 -0.44
C VAL A 38 11.56 -2.19 0.52
N ARG A 39 11.21 -2.84 1.63
CA ARG A 39 12.16 -3.23 2.67
C ARG A 39 13.16 -4.29 2.20
N GLU A 40 12.71 -5.23 1.37
CA GLU A 40 13.57 -6.27 0.81
C GLU A 40 14.24 -5.85 -0.52
N GLY A 41 14.07 -4.60 -0.92
CA GLY A 41 14.72 -4.06 -2.11
C GLY A 41 14.18 -4.63 -3.42
N MET A 42 12.89 -4.96 -3.46
CA MET A 42 12.25 -5.47 -4.67
C MET A 42 11.82 -4.33 -5.61
N THR A 43 11.81 -4.64 -6.90
CA THR A 43 11.19 -3.82 -7.94
C THR A 43 10.60 -4.72 -9.01
N PHE A 44 9.68 -4.19 -9.80
CA PHE A 44 8.96 -4.94 -10.82
C PHE A 44 9.14 -4.28 -12.17
N VAL A 45 9.43 -5.08 -13.18
CA VAL A 45 9.57 -4.62 -14.56
C VAL A 45 8.41 -5.17 -15.38
N ARG A 46 7.66 -4.29 -16.00
CA ARG A 46 6.56 -4.64 -16.91
C ARG A 46 7.12 -5.11 -18.27
N SER A 47 6.28 -5.77 -19.06
CA SER A 47 6.62 -6.20 -20.43
C SER A 47 6.98 -5.04 -21.36
N ASP A 48 6.47 -3.84 -21.10
CA ASP A 48 6.81 -2.62 -21.85
C ASP A 48 8.13 -1.96 -21.38
N GLY A 49 8.76 -2.50 -20.32
CA GLY A 49 10.01 -2.01 -19.76
C GLY A 49 9.83 -1.04 -18.58
N GLN A 50 8.63 -0.63 -18.26
CA GLN A 50 8.36 0.28 -17.13
C GLN A 50 8.73 -0.37 -15.79
N VAL A 51 9.40 0.39 -14.92
CA VAL A 51 9.86 -0.07 -13.60
C VAL A 51 8.92 0.45 -12.52
N ALA A 52 8.20 -0.47 -11.88
CA ALA A 52 7.26 -0.17 -10.81
C ALA A 52 7.80 -0.61 -9.44
N PRO A 53 7.46 0.10 -8.35
CA PRO A 53 8.00 -0.18 -7.02
C PRO A 53 7.39 -1.42 -6.36
N CYS A 54 6.19 -1.81 -6.75
CA CYS A 54 5.48 -2.96 -6.21
C CYS A 54 4.39 -3.46 -7.15
N MET A 55 3.87 -4.65 -6.86
CA MET A 55 2.79 -5.25 -7.66
C MET A 55 1.50 -4.42 -7.67
N ALA A 56 1.16 -3.79 -6.55
CA ALA A 56 -0.05 -2.97 -6.44
C ALA A 56 -0.04 -1.75 -7.38
N LEU A 57 1.13 -1.27 -7.77
CA LEU A 57 1.31 -0.10 -8.64
C LEU A 57 1.80 -0.45 -10.04
N LEU A 58 1.80 -1.74 -10.37
CA LEU A 58 2.29 -2.21 -11.67
C LEU A 58 1.37 -1.79 -12.81
N HIS A 59 0.06 -1.82 -12.59
CA HIS A 59 -0.96 -1.52 -13.59
C HIS A 59 -2.04 -0.60 -13.05
N ASN A 60 -2.71 0.11 -13.95
CA ASN A 60 -3.96 0.79 -13.62
C ASN A 60 -5.03 -0.27 -13.30
N GLY A 61 -5.84 0.00 -12.29
CA GLY A 61 -6.88 -0.95 -11.90
C GLY A 61 -7.76 -0.40 -10.79
N TYR A 62 -8.43 -1.31 -10.12
CA TYR A 62 -9.28 -1.00 -8.98
C TYR A 62 -9.01 -1.98 -7.84
N THR A 63 -9.04 -1.46 -6.62
CA THR A 63 -9.07 -2.25 -5.40
C THR A 63 -10.31 -1.89 -4.60
N TYR A 64 -10.64 -2.72 -3.63
CA TYR A 64 -11.77 -2.50 -2.74
C TYR A 64 -11.28 -2.51 -1.31
N LEU A 65 -11.71 -1.54 -0.53
CA LEU A 65 -11.48 -1.47 0.91
C LEU A 65 -12.77 -0.93 1.54
N HIS A 66 -13.31 -1.63 2.53
CA HIS A 66 -14.58 -1.27 3.18
C HIS A 66 -15.73 -0.99 2.19
N ASP A 67 -15.93 -1.83 1.21
CA ASP A 67 -16.96 -1.67 0.16
C ASP A 67 -16.75 -0.46 -0.79
N ILE A 68 -15.69 0.33 -0.58
CA ILE A 68 -15.35 1.43 -1.46
C ILE A 68 -14.44 0.92 -2.57
N ARG A 69 -14.85 1.19 -3.79
CA ARG A 69 -14.03 0.99 -4.98
C ARG A 69 -13.00 2.10 -5.08
N ARG A 70 -11.73 1.74 -5.06
CA ARG A 70 -10.60 2.65 -5.19
C ARG A 70 -9.93 2.47 -6.53
N LYS A 71 -9.76 3.56 -7.27
CA LYS A 71 -9.00 3.58 -8.51
C LYS A 71 -7.51 3.61 -8.20
N ILE A 72 -6.77 2.70 -8.81
CA ILE A 72 -5.31 2.65 -8.70
C ILE A 72 -4.71 3.12 -10.02
N THR A 73 -3.92 4.16 -9.95
CA THR A 73 -3.08 4.63 -11.06
C THR A 73 -1.69 4.03 -10.85
N HIS A 74 -1.14 3.42 -11.90
CA HIS A 74 0.20 2.84 -11.86
C HIS A 74 1.26 3.91 -11.54
N CYS A 75 2.38 3.46 -11.00
CA CYS A 75 3.55 4.31 -10.76
C CYS A 75 4.78 3.68 -11.39
N SER A 76 5.53 4.47 -12.16
CA SER A 76 6.79 4.05 -12.75
C SER A 76 7.89 5.07 -12.47
N PHE A 77 9.11 4.58 -12.25
CA PHE A 77 10.30 5.39 -11.99
C PHE A 77 11.28 5.42 -13.17
N GLY A 78 10.91 4.81 -14.28
CA GLY A 78 11.73 4.80 -15.50
C GLY A 78 11.44 3.58 -16.36
N ASN A 79 12.21 3.42 -17.44
CA ASN A 79 12.06 2.34 -18.39
C ASN A 79 13.43 1.67 -18.67
N VAL A 80 13.52 0.35 -18.49
CA VAL A 80 14.78 -0.40 -18.70
C VAL A 80 15.19 -0.47 -20.17
N LYS A 81 14.30 -0.08 -21.09
CA LYS A 81 14.66 0.06 -22.51
C LYS A 81 15.39 1.37 -22.82
N GLU A 82 15.31 2.35 -21.91
CA GLU A 82 15.87 3.68 -22.08
C GLU A 82 17.11 3.90 -21.22
N GLN A 83 17.15 3.27 -20.03
CA GLN A 83 18.27 3.43 -19.10
C GLN A 83 18.47 2.16 -18.25
N PRO A 84 19.70 1.91 -17.74
CA PRO A 84 19.98 0.75 -16.89
C PRO A 84 19.13 0.73 -15.62
N LEU A 85 18.67 -0.45 -15.19
CA LEU A 85 17.90 -0.62 -13.96
C LEU A 85 18.58 -0.02 -12.72
N ALA A 86 19.91 -0.11 -12.65
CA ALA A 86 20.70 0.45 -11.55
C ALA A 86 20.58 1.98 -11.48
N GLU A 87 20.48 2.68 -12.60
CA GLU A 87 20.27 4.13 -12.65
C GLU A 87 18.86 4.49 -12.21
N ILE A 88 17.85 3.76 -12.69
CA ILE A 88 16.45 3.93 -12.26
C ILE A 88 16.35 3.72 -10.75
N TRP A 89 16.92 2.64 -10.24
CA TRP A 89 16.92 2.30 -8.80
C TRP A 89 17.58 3.39 -7.96
N ASN A 90 18.64 4.02 -8.47
CA ASN A 90 19.39 5.06 -7.79
C ASN A 90 18.90 6.48 -8.09
N SER A 91 17.87 6.65 -8.91
CA SER A 91 17.28 7.96 -9.20
C SER A 91 16.81 8.64 -7.92
N ARG A 92 16.80 9.97 -7.94
CA ARG A 92 16.38 10.78 -6.78
C ARG A 92 14.92 10.47 -6.39
N GLU A 93 14.06 10.38 -7.38
CA GLU A 93 12.61 10.16 -7.22
C GLU A 93 12.37 8.79 -6.58
N TYR A 94 13.04 7.75 -7.06
CA TYR A 94 12.85 6.41 -6.51
C TYR A 94 13.44 6.28 -5.09
N LYS A 95 14.58 6.94 -4.81
CA LYS A 95 15.14 6.99 -3.45
C LYS A 95 14.22 7.71 -2.47
N VAL A 96 13.64 8.86 -2.87
CA VAL A 96 12.66 9.59 -2.04
C VAL A 96 11.43 8.73 -1.76
N PHE A 97 10.93 8.06 -2.79
CA PHE A 97 9.81 7.13 -2.65
C PHE A 97 10.12 6.04 -1.61
N ARG A 98 11.26 5.35 -1.71
CA ARG A 98 11.62 4.27 -0.77
C ARG A 98 11.77 4.76 0.67
N ARG A 99 12.38 5.93 0.88
CA ARG A 99 12.55 6.52 2.22
C ARG A 99 11.24 6.76 2.95
N LYS A 100 10.16 7.10 2.25
CA LYS A 100 8.83 7.25 2.87
C LYS A 100 8.33 5.98 3.57
N PHE A 101 8.86 4.82 3.19
CA PHE A 101 8.51 3.54 3.82
C PHE A 101 9.35 3.21 5.04
N ASP A 102 10.47 3.89 5.26
CA ASP A 102 11.32 3.63 6.43
C ASP A 102 10.59 4.04 7.71
N ASP A 103 9.93 5.19 7.69
CA ASP A 103 9.13 5.72 8.81
C ASP A 103 7.63 5.43 8.66
N PHE A 104 7.23 4.95 7.50
CA PHE A 104 5.84 4.65 7.09
C PHE A 104 4.85 5.77 7.42
N GLU A 105 5.20 6.98 7.06
CA GLU A 105 4.40 8.18 7.26
C GLU A 105 3.23 8.28 6.27
N PHE A 106 2.31 7.32 6.34
CA PHE A 106 1.09 7.31 5.53
C PHE A 106 -0.15 7.38 6.40
N ALA A 107 -1.22 7.94 5.84
CA ALA A 107 -2.52 7.96 6.49
C ALA A 107 -3.03 6.53 6.73
N SER A 108 -3.54 6.25 7.93
CA SER A 108 -4.08 4.93 8.29
C SER A 108 -5.49 4.73 7.72
N CYS A 109 -5.61 4.66 6.40
CA CYS A 109 -6.88 4.59 5.68
C CYS A 109 -7.71 3.34 6.03
N LEU A 110 -7.06 2.24 6.42
CA LEU A 110 -7.75 1.01 6.82
C LEU A 110 -8.65 1.22 8.07
N TYR A 111 -8.25 2.10 8.96
CA TYR A 111 -8.93 2.38 10.23
C TYR A 111 -9.75 3.66 10.20
N CYS A 112 -9.64 4.43 9.13
CA CYS A 112 -10.35 5.69 8.95
C CYS A 112 -11.73 5.44 8.33
N GLY A 113 -12.72 6.22 8.76
CA GLY A 113 -13.98 6.31 8.03
C GLY A 113 -13.74 6.91 6.64
N HIS A 114 -14.67 6.71 5.76
CA HIS A 114 -14.59 7.07 4.35
C HIS A 114 -14.30 8.55 4.10
N CYS A 115 -13.40 8.84 3.16
CA CYS A 115 -13.17 10.18 2.63
C CYS A 115 -12.99 10.13 1.10
N GLU A 116 -13.20 11.26 0.44
CA GLU A 116 -13.09 11.37 -1.02
C GLU A 116 -11.67 11.11 -1.52
N LEU A 117 -10.64 11.49 -0.76
CA LEU A 117 -9.24 11.26 -1.11
C LEU A 117 -8.89 9.78 -1.21
N PHE A 118 -9.69 8.92 -0.55
CA PHE A 118 -9.49 7.48 -0.61
C PHE A 118 -9.88 6.88 -1.96
N ALA A 119 -10.73 7.53 -2.75
CA ALA A 119 -11.24 7.01 -4.03
C ALA A 119 -10.13 6.79 -5.09
N GLU A 120 -8.99 7.45 -4.94
CA GLU A 120 -7.83 7.32 -5.82
C GLU A 120 -6.52 7.26 -5.02
N ASN A 121 -5.46 6.70 -5.60
CA ASN A 121 -4.13 6.66 -4.98
C ASN A 121 -3.27 7.87 -5.35
N LYS A 122 -3.83 9.08 -5.36
CA LYS A 122 -3.10 10.30 -5.74
C LYS A 122 -2.52 11.03 -4.54
N GLU A 123 -3.32 11.21 -3.52
CA GLU A 123 -2.99 11.98 -2.33
C GLU A 123 -3.64 11.39 -1.11
N ASP A 124 -3.00 11.47 0.04
CA ASP A 124 -3.59 11.14 1.33
C ASP A 124 -3.88 12.40 2.16
N CYS A 125 -4.64 12.23 3.26
CA CYS A 125 -5.08 13.34 4.11
C CYS A 125 -3.96 14.02 4.92
N ILE A 126 -2.74 13.50 4.88
CA ILE A 126 -1.56 14.10 5.54
C ILE A 126 -0.56 14.67 4.52
N GLY A 127 -1.00 14.80 3.26
CA GLY A 127 -0.26 15.49 2.21
C GLY A 127 0.78 14.64 1.49
N ASN A 128 0.75 13.31 1.64
CA ASN A 128 1.55 12.47 0.76
C ASN A 128 0.93 12.46 -0.63
N THR A 129 1.68 12.98 -1.56
CA THR A 129 1.33 12.88 -2.97
C THR A 129 1.90 11.60 -3.53
N HIS A 130 1.12 10.94 -4.40
CA HIS A 130 1.62 9.97 -5.34
C HIS A 130 2.60 8.92 -4.80
N PRO A 131 2.24 7.72 -4.83
CA PRO A 131 0.96 7.10 -4.60
C PRO A 131 0.69 6.95 -3.09
N ALA A 132 -0.54 7.18 -2.66
CA ALA A 132 -0.92 7.01 -1.26
C ALA A 132 -1.01 5.53 -0.88
N TYR A 133 -0.25 5.12 0.11
CA TYR A 133 -0.17 3.72 0.55
C TYR A 133 -0.99 3.39 1.79
N GLY A 134 -1.57 4.37 2.44
CA GLY A 134 -2.35 4.17 3.65
C GLY A 134 -3.55 3.22 3.55
N GLY A 135 -3.92 2.83 2.34
CA GLY A 135 -4.93 1.80 2.07
C GLY A 135 -4.37 0.58 1.33
N CYS A 136 -3.06 0.35 1.38
CA CYS A 136 -2.45 -0.82 0.77
C CYS A 136 -2.60 -2.04 1.68
N LEU A 137 -3.40 -3.01 1.26
CA LEU A 137 -3.69 -4.22 2.05
C LEU A 137 -2.45 -5.07 2.34
N TRP A 138 -1.42 -5.04 1.48
CA TRP A 138 -0.14 -5.69 1.74
C TRP A 138 0.67 -4.96 2.83
N ALA A 139 0.74 -3.64 2.78
CA ALA A 139 1.47 -2.86 3.77
C ALA A 139 0.79 -2.88 5.15
N GLU A 140 -0.53 -3.04 5.17
CA GLU A 140 -1.33 -3.20 6.40
C GLU A 140 -1.36 -4.65 6.91
N GLY A 141 -0.69 -5.58 6.22
CA GLY A 141 -0.61 -6.97 6.64
C GLY A 141 -1.89 -7.80 6.44
N VAL A 142 -2.88 -7.26 5.73
CA VAL A 142 -4.14 -7.97 5.42
C VAL A 142 -3.91 -9.02 4.33
N LEU A 143 -3.04 -8.71 3.37
CA LEU A 143 -2.61 -9.65 2.33
C LEU A 143 -1.13 -9.96 2.51
N SER A 144 -0.79 -11.24 2.40
CA SER A 144 0.60 -11.66 2.33
C SER A 144 1.20 -11.28 0.98
N CYS A 145 2.38 -10.69 0.97
CA CYS A 145 3.17 -10.56 -0.24
C CYS A 145 3.60 -11.95 -0.71
N PRO A 146 3.54 -12.24 -2.02
CA PRO A 146 4.03 -13.49 -2.59
C PRO A 146 5.53 -13.65 -2.38
#